data_c2ebcadd841bb2a160c8662f7404a987
#
_entry.id   c2ebcadd841bb2a160c8662f7404a987
#
_cell.length_a   1.000
_cell.length_b   1.000
_cell.length_c   1.000
_cell.angle_alpha   90.00
_cell.angle_beta   90.00
_cell.angle_gamma   90.00
#
_symmetry.space_group_name_H-M   'P 1'
#
loop_
_entity.id
_entity.type
_entity.pdbx_description
1 polymer ?
#
loop_
_entity_poly.entity_id
_entity_poly.type
_entity_poly.pdbx_seq_one_letter_code
_entity_poly.pdbx_strand_id
1 'polypeptide(L)'
;MNLIEVKDLSKEIRGKEILKNISFTINDGECVALIGPNGAGKTTLMDCLLGDKFLTGGQVRIQSLQPTNNQLKQVVAILPQENTVVADLKVNELLNFFQSLYPKSLSNQEIDVLLKFTDKQKEQLASKLSGGQKRLLSFVLALIGRPKILFLDEPTSAMDTSTRQHFWEVVDELKKNGVTIVYSSHYIEEVEHTADRILVLHKGELIRDTTPYAMRSEEQEKHFTLPLTYQSVLEKLDNVTDIEIKQKALSFATRDAGQVWQVLQEHGCTIEKIEVRNRTLLDSIFETTQE
;
A
#
# COMPACT_ATOMS: atom_id res chain seq x y z
N MET A 1 10.22 1.72 -19.69
CA MET A 1 10.49 0.35 -20.22
C MET A 1 9.83 -0.64 -19.25
N ASN A 2 9.08 -1.63 -19.77
CA ASN A 2 8.40 -2.60 -18.88
C ASN A 2 9.44 -3.40 -18.10
N LEU A 3 9.44 -3.25 -16.78
CA LEU A 3 10.35 -3.95 -15.88
C LEU A 3 9.75 -5.29 -15.44
N ILE A 4 8.44 -5.29 -15.14
CA ILE A 4 7.67 -6.47 -14.78
C ILE A 4 6.53 -6.61 -15.79
N GLU A 5 6.37 -7.78 -16.37
CA GLU A 5 5.28 -8.12 -17.29
C GLU A 5 4.52 -9.33 -16.75
N VAL A 6 3.22 -9.20 -16.64
CA VAL A 6 2.29 -10.25 -16.21
C VAL A 6 1.26 -10.42 -17.31
N LYS A 7 1.10 -11.65 -17.82
CA LYS A 7 0.15 -11.97 -18.89
C LYS A 7 -0.66 -13.21 -18.51
N ASP A 8 -1.98 -13.04 -18.48
CA ASP A 8 -2.98 -14.08 -18.27
C ASP A 8 -2.69 -14.97 -17.04
N LEU A 9 -2.10 -14.36 -16.00
CA LEU A 9 -1.67 -15.06 -14.80
C LEU A 9 -2.88 -15.65 -14.08
N SER A 10 -2.86 -16.97 -13.93
CA SER A 10 -3.85 -17.72 -13.17
C SER A 10 -3.16 -18.63 -12.14
N LYS A 11 -3.80 -18.76 -10.97
CA LYS A 11 -3.31 -19.62 -9.89
C LYS A 11 -4.44 -20.36 -9.22
N GLU A 12 -4.32 -21.68 -9.24
CA GLU A 12 -5.18 -22.59 -8.51
C GLU A 12 -4.44 -23.18 -7.31
N ILE A 13 -5.10 -23.33 -6.18
CA ILE A 13 -4.61 -23.98 -4.96
C ILE A 13 -5.68 -24.95 -4.46
N ARG A 14 -5.38 -26.25 -4.43
CA ARG A 14 -6.27 -27.33 -3.97
C ARG A 14 -7.66 -27.30 -4.65
N GLY A 15 -7.69 -27.11 -5.98
CA GLY A 15 -8.92 -27.06 -6.76
C GLY A 15 -9.71 -25.75 -6.66
N LYS A 16 -9.19 -24.76 -5.92
CA LYS A 16 -9.79 -23.43 -5.84
C LYS A 16 -8.97 -22.43 -6.65
N GLU A 17 -9.60 -21.74 -7.58
CA GLU A 17 -9.00 -20.67 -8.34
C GLU A 17 -8.84 -19.43 -7.42
N ILE A 18 -7.58 -19.03 -7.19
CA ILE A 18 -7.21 -17.91 -6.32
C ILE A 18 -6.94 -16.66 -7.14
N LEU A 19 -6.29 -16.80 -8.31
CA LEU A 19 -6.03 -15.70 -9.24
C LEU A 19 -6.54 -16.11 -10.62
N LYS A 20 -7.19 -15.17 -11.32
CA LYS A 20 -7.94 -15.40 -12.54
C LYS A 20 -7.50 -14.42 -13.62
N ASN A 21 -6.75 -14.92 -14.59
CA ASN A 21 -6.41 -14.22 -15.83
C ASN A 21 -5.92 -12.77 -15.63
N ILE A 22 -4.99 -12.56 -14.69
CA ILE A 22 -4.47 -11.24 -14.35
C ILE A 22 -3.40 -10.82 -15.36
N SER A 23 -3.55 -9.62 -15.93
CA SER A 23 -2.57 -9.04 -16.85
C SER A 23 -2.29 -7.58 -16.50
N PHE A 24 -1.02 -7.23 -16.35
CA PHE A 24 -0.54 -5.85 -16.16
C PHE A 24 0.95 -5.76 -16.43
N THR A 25 1.46 -4.54 -16.51
CA THR A 25 2.91 -4.26 -16.59
C THR A 25 3.31 -3.24 -15.52
N ILE A 26 4.55 -3.27 -15.05
CA ILE A 26 5.12 -2.26 -14.15
C ILE A 26 6.37 -1.69 -14.82
N ASN A 27 6.47 -0.37 -14.84
CA ASN A 27 7.62 0.32 -15.41
C ASN A 27 8.78 0.46 -14.41
N ASP A 28 9.97 0.70 -14.93
CA ASP A 28 11.15 0.99 -14.12
C ASP A 28 10.94 2.28 -13.31
N GLY A 29 11.28 2.25 -12.02
CA GLY A 29 11.10 3.36 -11.08
C GLY A 29 9.66 3.62 -10.63
N GLU A 30 8.68 2.81 -11.04
CA GLU A 30 7.27 2.98 -10.66
C GLU A 30 7.01 2.43 -9.24
N CYS A 31 6.22 3.15 -8.44
CA CYS A 31 5.73 2.71 -7.14
C CYS A 31 4.27 2.28 -7.26
N VAL A 32 4.02 0.97 -7.19
CA VAL A 32 2.71 0.36 -7.44
C VAL A 32 2.14 -0.22 -6.16
N ALA A 33 0.95 0.23 -5.78
CA ALA A 33 0.19 -0.33 -4.67
C ALA A 33 -0.76 -1.43 -5.16
N LEU A 34 -0.73 -2.57 -4.49
CA LEU A 34 -1.67 -3.67 -4.67
C LEU A 34 -2.68 -3.64 -3.54
N ILE A 35 -3.91 -3.28 -3.81
CA ILE A 35 -4.97 -3.14 -2.82
C ILE A 35 -6.12 -4.11 -3.07
N GLY A 36 -6.92 -4.33 -2.02
CA GLY A 36 -8.09 -5.21 -2.06
C GLY A 36 -8.37 -5.82 -0.68
N PRO A 37 -9.56 -6.39 -0.47
CA PRO A 37 -9.94 -6.99 0.80
C PRO A 37 -9.06 -8.20 1.16
N ASN A 38 -9.18 -8.65 2.42
CA ASN A 38 -8.52 -9.88 2.84
C ASN A 38 -9.06 -11.06 2.02
N GLY A 39 -8.15 -11.91 1.55
CA GLY A 39 -8.49 -13.03 0.66
C GLY A 39 -8.66 -12.68 -0.82
N ALA A 40 -8.46 -11.41 -1.24
CA ALA A 40 -8.52 -11.02 -2.65
C ALA A 40 -7.42 -11.65 -3.53
N GLY A 41 -6.35 -12.20 -2.93
CA GLY A 41 -5.25 -12.83 -3.65
C GLY A 41 -3.94 -12.04 -3.68
N LYS A 42 -3.82 -10.90 -2.95
CA LYS A 42 -2.64 -10.01 -2.97
C LYS A 42 -1.32 -10.73 -2.68
N THR A 43 -1.21 -11.39 -1.53
CA THR A 43 -0.01 -12.18 -1.16
C THR A 43 0.26 -13.29 -2.16
N THR A 44 -0.79 -13.98 -2.64
CA THR A 44 -0.63 -15.04 -3.66
C THR A 44 -0.10 -14.48 -4.98
N LEU A 45 -0.55 -13.29 -5.39
CA LEU A 45 -0.01 -12.62 -6.58
C LEU A 45 1.46 -12.25 -6.38
N MET A 46 1.83 -11.67 -5.23
CA MET A 46 3.22 -11.37 -4.90
C MET A 46 4.11 -12.62 -4.91
N ASP A 47 3.67 -13.72 -4.30
CA ASP A 47 4.39 -15.00 -4.32
C ASP A 47 4.59 -15.53 -5.76
N CYS A 48 3.58 -15.34 -6.63
CA CYS A 48 3.70 -15.70 -8.06
C CYS A 48 4.69 -14.79 -8.80
N LEU A 49 4.70 -13.48 -8.51
CA LEU A 49 5.65 -12.54 -9.10
C LEU A 49 7.09 -12.83 -8.67
N LEU A 50 7.29 -13.31 -7.45
CA LEU A 50 8.60 -13.69 -6.90
C LEU A 50 9.06 -15.10 -7.34
N GLY A 51 8.14 -15.91 -7.90
CA GLY A 51 8.42 -17.29 -8.25
C GLY A 51 8.36 -18.28 -7.10
N ASP A 52 7.89 -17.85 -5.92
CA ASP A 52 7.70 -18.71 -4.75
C ASP A 52 6.50 -19.65 -4.92
N LYS A 53 5.54 -19.26 -5.78
CA LYS A 53 4.43 -20.11 -6.20
C LYS A 53 4.39 -20.26 -7.71
N PHE A 54 4.33 -21.52 -8.18
CA PHE A 54 4.17 -21.81 -9.60
C PHE A 54 2.80 -21.37 -10.10
N LEU A 55 2.77 -20.80 -11.30
CA LEU A 55 1.55 -20.44 -12.00
C LEU A 55 0.79 -21.70 -12.45
N THR A 56 -0.54 -21.63 -12.49
CA THR A 56 -1.38 -22.65 -13.14
C THR A 56 -1.61 -22.28 -14.61
N GLY A 57 -1.56 -20.99 -14.96
CA GLY A 57 -1.66 -20.45 -16.31
C GLY A 57 -0.96 -19.10 -16.44
N GLY A 58 -0.71 -18.69 -17.68
CA GLY A 58 -0.09 -17.42 -18.00
C GLY A 58 1.42 -17.38 -17.81
N GLN A 59 1.98 -16.19 -17.71
CA GLN A 59 3.43 -15.98 -17.53
C GLN A 59 3.74 -14.69 -16.78
N VAL A 60 4.88 -14.71 -16.07
CA VAL A 60 5.49 -13.54 -15.42
C VAL A 60 6.92 -13.39 -15.92
N ARG A 61 7.34 -12.16 -16.19
CA ARG A 61 8.72 -11.80 -16.51
C ARG A 61 9.14 -10.59 -15.70
N ILE A 62 10.36 -10.64 -15.15
CA ILE A 62 11.03 -9.53 -14.48
C ILE A 62 12.33 -9.29 -15.24
N GLN A 63 12.54 -8.07 -15.77
CA GLN A 63 13.68 -7.78 -16.66
C GLN A 63 13.81 -8.79 -17.81
N SER A 64 12.70 -9.21 -18.39
CA SER A 64 12.61 -10.26 -19.42
C SER A 64 13.00 -11.67 -18.96
N LEU A 65 13.35 -11.87 -17.69
CA LEU A 65 13.70 -13.16 -17.09
C LEU A 65 12.50 -13.80 -16.39
N GLN A 66 12.52 -15.10 -16.21
CA GLN A 66 11.56 -15.79 -15.35
C GLN A 66 11.85 -15.45 -13.87
N PRO A 67 10.82 -15.33 -12.98
CA PRO A 67 11.01 -14.98 -11.59
C PRO A 67 12.01 -15.86 -10.83
N THR A 68 12.11 -17.14 -11.18
CA THR A 68 13.03 -18.10 -10.56
C THR A 68 14.49 -17.96 -11.02
N ASN A 69 14.80 -17.02 -11.93
CA ASN A 69 16.16 -16.81 -12.41
C ASN A 69 17.08 -16.26 -11.32
N ASN A 70 18.21 -16.92 -11.08
CA ASN A 70 19.16 -16.53 -10.03
C ASN A 70 19.72 -15.12 -10.18
N GLN A 71 19.75 -14.54 -11.37
CA GLN A 71 20.22 -13.17 -11.59
C GLN A 71 19.31 -12.15 -10.89
N LEU A 72 18.03 -12.45 -10.73
CA LEU A 72 17.07 -11.58 -10.05
C LEU A 72 17.34 -11.48 -8.54
N LYS A 73 17.94 -12.48 -7.91
CA LYS A 73 18.29 -12.49 -6.48
C LYS A 73 19.23 -11.35 -6.06
N GLN A 74 19.96 -10.77 -7.02
CA GLN A 74 20.87 -9.64 -6.75
C GLN A 74 20.18 -8.26 -6.86
N VAL A 75 19.02 -8.22 -7.51
CA VAL A 75 18.34 -6.96 -7.83
C VAL A 75 16.93 -6.86 -7.24
N VAL A 76 16.37 -7.99 -6.81
CA VAL A 76 15.05 -8.06 -6.18
C VAL A 76 15.21 -8.31 -4.69
N ALA A 77 14.51 -7.55 -3.87
CA ALA A 77 14.37 -7.81 -2.44
C ALA A 77 12.90 -7.86 -2.04
N ILE A 78 12.63 -8.55 -0.94
CA ILE A 78 11.28 -8.72 -0.39
C ILE A 78 11.27 -8.39 1.10
N LEU A 79 10.21 -7.71 1.53
CA LEU A 79 9.78 -7.64 2.91
C LEU A 79 8.47 -8.43 3.02
N PRO A 80 8.49 -9.69 3.48
CA PRO A 80 7.28 -10.51 3.61
C PRO A 80 6.38 -9.99 4.72
N GLN A 81 5.12 -10.42 4.76
CA GLN A 81 4.14 -10.00 5.78
C GLN A 81 4.60 -10.37 7.19
N GLU A 82 5.16 -11.57 7.38
CA GLU A 82 5.70 -12.01 8.66
C GLU A 82 7.13 -11.49 8.87
N ASN A 83 7.45 -11.16 10.12
CA ASN A 83 8.82 -10.77 10.48
C ASN A 83 9.74 -11.99 10.47
N THR A 84 10.72 -12.00 9.58
CA THR A 84 11.68 -13.10 9.39
C THR A 84 13.00 -12.91 10.16
N VAL A 85 13.04 -11.99 11.13
CA VAL A 85 14.25 -11.71 11.90
C VAL A 85 14.60 -12.89 12.78
N VAL A 86 15.85 -13.37 12.68
CA VAL A 86 16.38 -14.44 13.54
C VAL A 86 16.43 -13.94 14.98
N ALA A 87 15.59 -14.51 15.84
CA ALA A 87 15.31 -14.00 17.19
C ALA A 87 16.52 -14.01 18.13
N ASP A 88 17.42 -15.00 17.97
CA ASP A 88 18.53 -15.28 18.88
C ASP A 88 19.83 -14.58 18.49
N LEU A 89 19.83 -13.78 17.44
CA LEU A 89 20.97 -12.96 17.04
C LEU A 89 20.79 -11.51 17.50
N LYS A 90 21.92 -10.85 17.78
CA LYS A 90 21.93 -9.41 18.00
C LYS A 90 21.67 -8.66 16.70
N VAL A 91 21.14 -7.45 16.81
CA VAL A 91 20.89 -6.59 15.63
C VAL A 91 22.18 -6.38 14.83
N ASN A 92 23.29 -6.04 15.47
CA ASN A 92 24.59 -5.86 14.79
C ASN A 92 25.08 -7.15 14.10
N GLU A 93 24.86 -8.31 14.69
CA GLU A 93 25.24 -9.58 14.07
C GLU A 93 24.45 -9.83 12.78
N LEU A 94 23.14 -9.53 12.79
CA LEU A 94 22.29 -9.62 11.60
C LEU A 94 22.75 -8.64 10.52
N LEU A 95 23.00 -7.39 10.87
CA LEU A 95 23.47 -6.38 9.92
C LEU A 95 24.78 -6.79 9.27
N ASN A 96 25.78 -7.19 10.05
CA ASN A 96 27.08 -7.64 9.56
C ASN A 96 26.97 -8.89 8.68
N PHE A 97 26.11 -9.83 9.08
CA PHE A 97 25.85 -11.04 8.29
C PHE A 97 25.28 -10.67 6.90
N PHE A 98 24.21 -9.87 6.87
CA PHE A 98 23.61 -9.46 5.58
C PHE A 98 24.56 -8.63 4.73
N GLN A 99 25.35 -7.71 5.33
CA GLN A 99 26.39 -6.98 4.59
C GLN A 99 27.42 -7.91 3.95
N SER A 100 27.79 -8.99 4.60
CA SER A 100 28.75 -9.97 4.06
C SER A 100 28.26 -10.76 2.86
N LEU A 101 26.93 -10.81 2.65
CA LEU A 101 26.32 -11.54 1.51
C LEU A 101 26.40 -10.75 0.19
N TYR A 102 26.65 -9.43 0.26
CA TYR A 102 26.60 -8.58 -0.91
C TYR A 102 27.93 -7.85 -1.15
N PRO A 103 28.51 -7.95 -2.36
CA PRO A 103 29.76 -7.25 -2.68
C PRO A 103 29.64 -5.72 -2.60
N LYS A 104 28.44 -5.18 -2.82
CA LYS A 104 28.11 -3.76 -2.77
C LYS A 104 26.96 -3.53 -1.79
N SER A 105 27.23 -3.76 -0.50
CA SER A 105 26.26 -3.54 0.56
C SER A 105 26.17 -2.06 0.97
N LEU A 106 25.09 -1.71 1.70
CA LEU A 106 25.01 -0.44 2.41
C LEU A 106 26.13 -0.34 3.45
N SER A 107 26.71 0.85 3.60
CA SER A 107 27.67 1.15 4.68
C SER A 107 26.97 1.27 6.03
N ASN A 108 27.74 1.17 7.13
CA ASN A 108 27.17 1.33 8.47
C ASN A 108 26.49 2.70 8.65
N GLN A 109 27.05 3.77 8.06
CA GLN A 109 26.45 5.10 8.13
C GLN A 109 25.08 5.16 7.43
N GLU A 110 24.96 4.55 6.24
CA GLU A 110 23.66 4.47 5.54
C GLU A 110 22.65 3.64 6.33
N ILE A 111 23.09 2.51 6.91
CA ILE A 111 22.25 1.67 7.77
C ILE A 111 21.75 2.45 8.99
N ASP A 112 22.63 3.23 9.63
CA ASP A 112 22.29 4.03 10.80
C ASP A 112 21.24 5.10 10.50
N VAL A 113 21.33 5.74 9.33
CA VAL A 113 20.33 6.70 8.87
C VAL A 113 18.96 6.02 8.65
N LEU A 114 18.96 4.79 8.09
CA LEU A 114 17.74 4.05 7.81
C LEU A 114 17.09 3.47 9.08
N LEU A 115 17.88 2.93 10.01
CA LEU A 115 17.37 2.30 11.23
C LEU A 115 16.99 3.29 12.33
N LYS A 116 17.79 4.36 12.47
CA LYS A 116 17.70 5.30 13.62
C LYS A 116 17.75 4.60 14.99
N PHE A 117 18.43 3.46 15.09
CA PHE A 117 18.60 2.73 16.34
C PHE A 117 19.77 3.27 17.15
N THR A 118 19.61 3.31 18.47
CA THR A 118 20.71 3.58 19.40
C THR A 118 21.69 2.42 19.44
N ASP A 119 22.94 2.66 19.89
CA ASP A 119 23.93 1.59 20.05
C ASP A 119 23.44 0.48 20.98
N LYS A 120 22.70 0.84 22.04
CA LYS A 120 22.08 -0.14 22.95
C LYS A 120 21.08 -1.03 22.21
N GLN A 121 20.31 -0.50 21.29
CA GLN A 121 19.35 -1.28 20.48
C GLN A 121 20.07 -2.17 19.47
N LYS A 122 21.21 -1.75 18.92
CA LYS A 122 22.02 -2.56 18.02
C LYS A 122 22.71 -3.74 18.74
N GLU A 123 23.06 -3.58 20.01
CA GLU A 123 23.73 -4.61 20.83
C GLU A 123 22.76 -5.61 21.49
N GLN A 124 21.46 -5.37 21.45
CA GLN A 124 20.49 -6.32 22.01
C GLN A 124 20.07 -7.39 21.00
N LEU A 125 19.52 -8.49 21.53
CA LEU A 125 18.91 -9.53 20.70
C LEU A 125 17.73 -8.96 19.92
N ALA A 126 17.58 -9.37 18.66
CA ALA A 126 16.48 -8.91 17.80
C ALA A 126 15.09 -9.29 18.36
N SER A 127 15.01 -10.39 19.14
CA SER A 127 13.78 -10.77 19.86
C SER A 127 13.28 -9.71 20.85
N LYS A 128 14.16 -8.87 21.40
CA LYS A 128 13.83 -7.81 22.37
C LYS A 128 13.34 -6.50 21.75
N LEU A 129 13.41 -6.37 20.44
CA LEU A 129 12.85 -5.23 19.72
C LEU A 129 11.32 -5.24 19.77
N SER A 130 10.69 -4.05 19.73
CA SER A 130 9.24 -3.93 19.52
C SER A 130 8.84 -4.49 18.15
N GLY A 131 7.55 -4.74 17.95
CA GLY A 131 7.02 -5.20 16.65
C GLY A 131 7.41 -4.27 15.49
N GLY A 132 7.22 -2.96 15.66
CA GLY A 132 7.59 -1.96 14.65
C GLY A 132 9.10 -1.89 14.42
N GLN A 133 9.92 -1.99 15.48
CA GLN A 133 11.37 -2.04 15.34
C GLN A 133 11.87 -3.30 14.62
N LYS A 134 11.25 -4.46 14.88
CA LYS A 134 11.54 -5.70 14.13
C LYS A 134 11.19 -5.52 12.65
N ARG A 135 10.05 -4.88 12.37
CA ARG A 135 9.60 -4.63 11.00
C ARG A 135 10.56 -3.70 10.28
N LEU A 136 10.97 -2.60 10.93
CA LEU A 136 11.95 -1.66 10.37
C LEU A 136 13.32 -2.35 10.16
N LEU A 137 13.78 -3.17 11.09
CA LEU A 137 15.00 -3.95 10.93
C LEU A 137 14.90 -4.89 9.72
N SER A 138 13.81 -5.67 9.59
CA SER A 138 13.59 -6.56 8.44
C SER A 138 13.62 -5.78 7.11
N PHE A 139 13.03 -4.59 7.08
CA PHE A 139 13.05 -3.71 5.92
C PHE A 139 14.48 -3.27 5.57
N VAL A 140 15.25 -2.79 6.54
CA VAL A 140 16.64 -2.36 6.30
C VAL A 140 17.52 -3.53 5.88
N LEU A 141 17.33 -4.73 6.46
CA LEU A 141 18.03 -5.94 6.01
C LEU A 141 17.76 -6.26 4.53
N ALA A 142 16.51 -6.06 4.06
CA ALA A 142 16.16 -6.23 2.65
C ALA A 142 16.84 -5.18 1.73
N LEU A 143 17.16 -3.99 2.26
CA LEU A 143 17.81 -2.92 1.51
C LEU A 143 19.34 -3.05 1.43
N ILE A 144 19.97 -3.86 2.28
CA ILE A 144 21.44 -3.95 2.40
C ILE A 144 22.12 -4.23 1.05
N GLY A 145 21.51 -5.08 0.21
CA GLY A 145 22.03 -5.43 -1.12
C GLY A 145 21.78 -4.38 -2.20
N ARG A 146 21.23 -3.21 -1.89
CA ARG A 146 20.86 -2.15 -2.86
C ARG A 146 19.97 -2.66 -3.98
N PRO A 147 18.78 -3.22 -3.67
CA PRO A 147 17.89 -3.76 -4.67
C PRO A 147 17.41 -2.69 -5.65
N LYS A 148 17.13 -3.09 -6.89
CA LYS A 148 16.46 -2.25 -7.90
C LYS A 148 14.96 -2.43 -7.88
N ILE A 149 14.49 -3.57 -7.39
CA ILE A 149 13.07 -3.91 -7.29
C ILE A 149 12.80 -4.36 -5.87
N LEU A 150 11.78 -3.79 -5.25
CA LEU A 150 11.42 -4.04 -3.86
C LEU A 150 9.95 -4.46 -3.77
N PHE A 151 9.71 -5.64 -3.24
CA PHE A 151 8.37 -6.13 -2.92
C PHE A 151 8.12 -6.00 -1.41
N LEU A 152 6.97 -5.42 -1.03
CA LEU A 152 6.63 -5.15 0.36
C LEU A 152 5.21 -5.67 0.65
N ASP A 153 5.09 -6.73 1.43
CA ASP A 153 3.77 -7.28 1.79
C ASP A 153 3.31 -6.72 3.15
N GLU A 154 2.27 -5.87 3.13
CA GLU A 154 1.75 -5.13 4.29
C GLU A 154 2.86 -4.51 5.17
N PRO A 155 3.72 -3.65 4.59
CA PRO A 155 4.99 -3.27 5.21
C PRO A 155 4.86 -2.55 6.55
N THR A 156 3.80 -1.79 6.76
CA THR A 156 3.61 -0.94 7.94
C THR A 156 2.79 -1.60 9.04
N SER A 157 2.42 -2.88 8.88
CA SER A 157 1.75 -3.65 9.91
C SER A 157 2.58 -3.69 11.20
N ALA A 158 1.93 -3.48 12.35
CA ALA A 158 2.54 -3.42 13.68
C ALA A 158 3.53 -2.24 13.93
N MET A 159 3.62 -1.25 13.04
CA MET A 159 4.37 -0.01 13.26
C MET A 159 3.50 1.03 14.00
N ASP A 160 4.12 1.74 14.94
CA ASP A 160 3.55 2.97 15.49
C ASP A 160 3.62 4.11 14.47
N THR A 161 2.91 5.21 14.74
CA THR A 161 2.81 6.35 13.80
C THR A 161 4.16 6.92 13.40
N SER A 162 5.11 7.05 14.34
CA SER A 162 6.42 7.65 14.06
C SER A 162 7.31 6.72 13.22
N THR A 163 7.31 5.43 13.53
CA THR A 163 8.05 4.41 12.76
C THR A 163 7.48 4.28 11.36
N ARG A 164 6.14 4.33 11.23
CA ARG A 164 5.44 4.29 9.94
C ARG A 164 5.77 5.49 9.07
N GLN A 165 5.77 6.69 9.63
CA GLN A 165 6.16 7.89 8.92
C GLN A 165 7.60 7.78 8.40
N HIS A 166 8.53 7.38 9.27
CA HIS A 166 9.93 7.19 8.88
C HIS A 166 10.10 6.13 7.78
N PHE A 167 9.36 5.02 7.87
CA PHE A 167 9.36 3.99 6.83
C PHE A 167 8.98 4.57 5.46
N TRP A 168 7.91 5.36 5.37
CA TRP A 168 7.47 5.96 4.12
C TRP A 168 8.42 7.06 3.61
N GLU A 169 9.08 7.80 4.50
CA GLU A 169 10.16 8.72 4.13
C GLU A 169 11.30 7.96 3.41
N VAL A 170 11.71 6.81 3.94
CA VAL A 170 12.73 5.95 3.30
C VAL A 170 12.24 5.42 1.94
N VAL A 171 10.99 4.96 1.87
CA VAL A 171 10.40 4.47 0.60
C VAL A 171 10.38 5.58 -0.46
N ASP A 172 10.04 6.81 -0.09
CA ASP A 172 10.04 7.97 -0.99
C ASP A 172 11.46 8.28 -1.51
N GLU A 173 12.48 8.21 -0.66
CA GLU A 173 13.88 8.34 -1.05
C GLU A 173 14.33 7.24 -2.02
N LEU A 174 13.95 5.99 -1.77
CA LEU A 174 14.24 4.87 -2.67
C LEU A 174 13.60 5.09 -4.05
N LYS A 175 12.34 5.53 -4.08
CA LYS A 175 11.61 5.87 -5.29
C LYS A 175 12.31 6.99 -6.08
N LYS A 176 12.70 8.08 -5.42
CA LYS A 176 13.48 9.18 -6.04
C LYS A 176 14.80 8.69 -6.65
N ASN A 177 15.41 7.67 -6.06
CA ASN A 177 16.62 7.03 -6.56
C ASN A 177 16.34 5.95 -7.64
N GLY A 178 15.11 5.84 -8.15
CA GLY A 178 14.75 4.96 -9.26
C GLY A 178 14.51 3.50 -8.88
N VAL A 179 14.31 3.19 -7.59
CA VAL A 179 13.93 1.84 -7.16
C VAL A 179 12.46 1.61 -7.52
N THR A 180 12.17 0.52 -8.21
CA THR A 180 10.80 0.07 -8.47
C THR A 180 10.23 -0.60 -7.25
N ILE A 181 9.03 -0.19 -6.82
CA ILE A 181 8.43 -0.66 -5.58
C ILE A 181 7.04 -1.22 -5.86
N VAL A 182 6.80 -2.43 -5.39
CA VAL A 182 5.49 -3.08 -5.42
C VAL A 182 5.10 -3.42 -4.00
N TYR A 183 4.02 -2.86 -3.51
CA TYR A 183 3.61 -3.13 -2.13
C TYR A 183 2.12 -3.43 -2.01
N SER A 184 1.78 -4.30 -1.05
CA SER A 184 0.39 -4.50 -0.66
C SER A 184 0.04 -3.59 0.52
N SER A 185 -1.17 -3.06 0.53
CA SER A 185 -1.70 -2.34 1.69
C SER A 185 -3.22 -2.48 1.78
N HIS A 186 -3.71 -2.37 2.99
CA HIS A 186 -5.12 -2.15 3.29
C HIS A 186 -5.36 -0.74 3.87
N TYR A 187 -4.30 0.05 4.05
CA TYR A 187 -4.36 1.46 4.49
C TYR A 187 -4.39 2.38 3.27
N ILE A 188 -5.57 2.83 2.89
CA ILE A 188 -5.76 3.62 1.67
C ILE A 188 -5.13 5.00 1.76
N GLU A 189 -5.15 5.63 2.93
CA GLU A 189 -4.48 6.92 3.13
C GLU A 189 -2.98 6.85 2.79
N GLU A 190 -2.31 5.74 3.13
CA GLU A 190 -0.91 5.53 2.74
C GLU A 190 -0.76 5.45 1.21
N VAL A 191 -1.65 4.67 0.57
CA VAL A 191 -1.62 4.46 -0.88
C VAL A 191 -1.83 5.76 -1.65
N GLU A 192 -2.73 6.62 -1.19
CA GLU A 192 -3.00 7.91 -1.81
C GLU A 192 -1.79 8.85 -1.87
N HIS A 193 -0.90 8.73 -0.88
CA HIS A 193 0.27 9.61 -0.77
C HIS A 193 1.55 9.01 -1.33
N THR A 194 1.64 7.68 -1.45
CA THR A 194 2.90 7.00 -1.78
C THR A 194 2.92 6.37 -3.16
N ALA A 195 1.78 5.85 -3.65
CA ALA A 195 1.71 5.15 -4.92
C ALA A 195 1.62 6.08 -6.13
N ASP A 196 2.31 5.71 -7.21
CA ASP A 196 2.08 6.30 -8.55
C ASP A 196 0.88 5.66 -9.23
N ARG A 197 0.66 4.37 -8.93
CA ARG A 197 -0.37 3.54 -9.57
C ARG A 197 -0.93 2.53 -8.58
N ILE A 198 -2.19 2.20 -8.78
CA ILE A 198 -2.97 1.32 -7.92
C ILE A 198 -3.53 0.17 -8.75
N LEU A 199 -3.26 -1.05 -8.32
CA LEU A 199 -3.86 -2.27 -8.83
C LEU A 199 -4.87 -2.78 -7.79
N VAL A 200 -6.15 -2.82 -8.14
CA VAL A 200 -7.22 -3.26 -7.24
C VAL A 200 -7.58 -4.71 -7.53
N LEU A 201 -7.34 -5.59 -6.56
CA LEU A 201 -7.73 -6.99 -6.61
C LEU A 201 -9.04 -7.24 -5.86
N HIS A 202 -9.92 -8.02 -6.48
CA HIS A 202 -11.12 -8.55 -5.84
C HIS A 202 -11.42 -9.97 -6.31
N LYS A 203 -11.64 -10.89 -5.38
CA LYS A 203 -11.97 -12.33 -5.66
C LYS A 203 -11.03 -12.97 -6.70
N GLY A 204 -9.75 -12.57 -6.68
CA GLY A 204 -8.72 -13.11 -7.59
C GLY A 204 -8.65 -12.44 -8.96
N GLU A 205 -9.41 -11.40 -9.21
CA GLU A 205 -9.42 -10.64 -10.46
C GLU A 205 -8.83 -9.24 -10.27
N LEU A 206 -8.16 -8.72 -11.30
CA LEU A 206 -7.73 -7.32 -11.34
C LEU A 206 -8.91 -6.49 -11.85
N ILE A 207 -9.61 -5.81 -10.94
CA ILE A 207 -10.81 -5.06 -11.28
C ILE A 207 -10.53 -3.61 -11.68
N ARG A 208 -9.39 -3.05 -11.25
CA ARG A 208 -8.95 -1.71 -11.63
C ARG A 208 -7.43 -1.63 -11.71
N ASP A 209 -6.98 -0.80 -12.64
CA ASP A 209 -5.61 -0.41 -12.86
C ASP A 209 -5.62 1.11 -13.13
N THR A 210 -5.24 1.91 -12.12
CA THR A 210 -5.50 3.35 -12.11
C THR A 210 -4.45 4.11 -11.30
N THR A 211 -4.53 5.42 -11.24
CA THR A 211 -3.70 6.27 -10.38
C THR A 211 -4.51 6.79 -9.19
N PRO A 212 -3.86 7.18 -8.06
CA PRO A 212 -4.57 7.80 -6.94
C PRO A 212 -5.36 9.05 -7.35
N TYR A 213 -4.83 9.84 -8.30
CA TYR A 213 -5.50 11.03 -8.81
C TYR A 213 -6.75 10.68 -9.63
N ALA A 214 -6.64 9.76 -10.61
CA ALA A 214 -7.77 9.35 -11.42
C ALA A 214 -8.90 8.78 -10.56
N MET A 215 -8.54 7.92 -9.61
CA MET A 215 -9.50 7.31 -8.73
C MET A 215 -10.24 8.33 -7.84
N ARG A 216 -9.56 9.37 -7.35
CA ARG A 216 -10.21 10.47 -6.63
C ARG A 216 -11.10 11.34 -7.53
N SER A 217 -10.73 11.51 -8.80
CA SER A 217 -11.47 12.35 -9.74
C SER A 217 -12.72 11.67 -10.32
N GLU A 218 -12.73 10.34 -10.37
CA GLU A 218 -13.91 9.56 -10.81
C GLU A 218 -15.04 9.59 -9.78
N GLU A 219 -14.73 9.86 -8.51
CA GLU A 219 -15.72 9.90 -7.45
C GLU A 219 -16.39 11.27 -7.37
N GLN A 220 -17.54 11.36 -7.99
CA GLN A 220 -18.39 12.57 -7.95
C GLN A 220 -19.06 12.76 -6.57
N GLU A 221 -19.08 11.74 -5.71
CA GLU A 221 -19.74 11.78 -4.42
C GLU A 221 -18.89 12.52 -3.38
N LYS A 222 -19.51 13.49 -2.72
CA LYS A 222 -18.90 14.28 -1.64
C LYS A 222 -19.64 14.04 -0.34
N HIS A 223 -18.89 13.87 0.73
CA HIS A 223 -19.40 13.80 2.09
C HIS A 223 -19.28 15.17 2.73
N PHE A 224 -20.42 15.69 3.16
CA PHE A 224 -20.52 16.93 3.91
C PHE A 224 -20.73 16.65 5.38
N THR A 225 -20.07 17.43 6.25
CA THR A 225 -20.36 17.45 7.68
C THR A 225 -20.59 18.88 8.10
N LEU A 226 -21.72 19.14 8.77
CA LEU A 226 -22.15 20.47 9.15
C LEU A 226 -22.99 20.45 10.45
N PRO A 227 -23.22 21.62 11.09
CA PRO A 227 -24.05 21.72 12.29
C PRO A 227 -25.50 21.27 12.06
N LEU A 228 -26.13 20.66 13.08
CA LEU A 228 -27.53 20.22 13.05
C LEU A 228 -28.55 21.31 12.70
N THR A 229 -28.19 22.58 12.86
CA THR A 229 -29.06 23.72 12.54
C THR A 229 -29.50 23.74 11.06
N TYR A 230 -28.83 23.02 10.18
CA TYR A 230 -29.16 22.94 8.76
C TYR A 230 -29.98 21.67 8.39
N GLN A 231 -30.38 20.86 9.36
CA GLN A 231 -31.14 19.62 9.11
C GLN A 231 -32.41 19.87 8.28
N SER A 232 -33.20 20.86 8.65
CA SER A 232 -34.46 21.20 7.94
C SER A 232 -34.26 21.70 6.51
N VAL A 233 -33.06 22.14 6.16
CA VAL A 233 -32.68 22.51 4.78
C VAL A 233 -32.41 21.26 3.98
N LEU A 234 -31.69 20.28 4.56
CA LEU A 234 -31.32 19.04 3.86
C LEU A 234 -32.51 18.12 3.63
N GLU A 235 -33.48 18.08 4.53
CA GLU A 235 -34.72 17.29 4.38
C GLU A 235 -35.57 17.72 3.14
N LYS A 236 -35.24 18.86 2.53
CA LYS A 236 -35.89 19.37 1.33
C LYS A 236 -35.11 19.10 0.04
N LEU A 237 -33.94 18.46 0.16
CA LEU A 237 -33.06 18.16 -0.97
C LEU A 237 -33.19 16.67 -1.35
N ASP A 238 -33.55 16.41 -2.59
CA ASP A 238 -33.73 15.05 -3.15
C ASP A 238 -32.40 14.39 -3.56
N ASN A 239 -31.30 15.17 -3.58
CA ASN A 239 -29.97 14.75 -4.05
C ASN A 239 -28.98 14.49 -2.93
N VAL A 240 -29.45 14.21 -1.71
CA VAL A 240 -28.65 13.84 -0.53
C VAL A 240 -28.99 12.43 -0.08
N THR A 241 -27.94 11.65 0.25
CA THR A 241 -28.03 10.28 0.73
C THR A 241 -27.23 10.11 2.03
N ASP A 242 -27.35 8.97 2.70
CA ASP A 242 -26.54 8.58 3.87
C ASP A 242 -26.53 9.62 4.99
N ILE A 243 -27.72 10.15 5.31
CA ILE A 243 -27.85 11.15 6.36
C ILE A 243 -27.62 10.50 7.71
N GLU A 244 -26.54 10.88 8.38
CA GLU A 244 -26.19 10.46 9.74
C GLU A 244 -26.13 11.65 10.69
N ILE A 245 -26.70 11.47 11.88
CA ILE A 245 -26.60 12.46 12.97
C ILE A 245 -25.72 11.88 14.07
N LYS A 246 -24.57 12.52 14.30
CA LYS A 246 -23.65 12.16 15.39
C LYS A 246 -23.41 13.37 16.30
N GLN A 247 -23.78 13.28 17.58
CA GLN A 247 -23.65 14.34 18.57
C GLN A 247 -24.37 15.65 18.14
N LYS A 248 -23.61 16.67 17.69
CA LYS A 248 -24.11 17.98 17.25
C LYS A 248 -23.84 18.24 15.77
N ALA A 249 -23.40 17.24 15.05
CA ALA A 249 -23.08 17.31 13.63
C ALA A 249 -24.00 16.40 12.81
N LEU A 250 -24.26 16.83 11.60
CA LEU A 250 -25.02 16.15 10.58
C LEU A 250 -24.08 15.85 9.42
N SER A 251 -23.98 14.58 9.04
CA SER A 251 -23.20 14.15 7.88
C SER A 251 -24.11 13.57 6.82
N PHE A 252 -23.79 13.79 5.55
CA PHE A 252 -24.51 13.23 4.42
C PHE A 252 -23.61 13.13 3.18
N ALA A 253 -24.03 12.34 2.21
CA ALA A 253 -23.38 12.21 0.91
C ALA A 253 -24.21 12.86 -0.21
N THR A 254 -23.54 13.37 -1.24
CA THR A 254 -24.19 13.90 -2.43
C THR A 254 -23.30 13.79 -3.66
N ARG A 255 -23.90 13.55 -4.84
CA ARG A 255 -23.22 13.63 -6.14
C ARG A 255 -23.34 14.99 -6.80
N ASP A 256 -24.16 15.89 -6.26
CA ASP A 256 -24.32 17.25 -6.72
C ASP A 256 -23.92 18.26 -5.64
N ALA A 257 -22.64 18.26 -5.33
CA ALA A 257 -22.08 19.14 -4.31
C ALA A 257 -22.27 20.63 -4.62
N GLY A 258 -22.33 21.00 -5.89
CA GLY A 258 -22.54 22.39 -6.33
C GLY A 258 -23.90 22.90 -5.94
N GLN A 259 -24.97 22.17 -6.26
CA GLN A 259 -26.34 22.52 -5.94
C GLN A 259 -26.57 22.55 -4.41
N VAL A 260 -26.08 21.52 -3.73
CA VAL A 260 -26.18 21.45 -2.25
C VAL A 260 -25.48 22.63 -1.60
N TRP A 261 -24.27 22.98 -2.04
CA TRP A 261 -23.53 24.13 -1.53
C TRP A 261 -24.27 25.45 -1.76
N GLN A 262 -24.84 25.67 -2.95
CA GLN A 262 -25.62 26.86 -3.25
C GLN A 262 -26.81 27.00 -2.29
N VAL A 263 -27.57 25.94 -2.06
CA VAL A 263 -28.72 25.96 -1.14
C VAL A 263 -28.27 26.23 0.29
N LEU A 264 -27.18 25.64 0.75
CA LEU A 264 -26.62 25.89 2.08
C LEU A 264 -26.20 27.36 2.26
N GLN A 265 -25.57 27.96 1.25
CA GLN A 265 -25.18 29.37 1.27
C GLN A 265 -26.40 30.31 1.36
N GLU A 266 -27.48 30.05 0.59
CA GLU A 266 -28.72 30.79 0.64
C GLU A 266 -29.38 30.78 2.04
N HIS A 267 -29.09 29.73 2.82
CA HIS A 267 -29.55 29.60 4.22
C HIS A 267 -28.51 30.05 5.24
N GLY A 268 -27.48 30.80 4.84
CA GLY A 268 -26.49 31.40 5.72
C GLY A 268 -25.40 30.45 6.22
N CYS A 269 -25.17 29.34 5.54
CA CYS A 269 -24.03 28.48 5.78
C CYS A 269 -22.77 29.11 5.20
N THR A 270 -21.70 29.12 6.00
CA THR A 270 -20.38 29.59 5.57
C THR A 270 -19.38 28.42 5.51
N ILE A 271 -18.32 28.59 4.74
CA ILE A 271 -17.33 27.52 4.53
C ILE A 271 -16.62 27.10 5.82
N GLU A 272 -16.53 28.00 6.81
CA GLU A 272 -15.93 27.72 8.13
C GLU A 272 -16.79 26.78 8.98
N LYS A 273 -18.05 26.59 8.61
CA LYS A 273 -19.01 25.75 9.36
C LYS A 273 -19.15 24.36 8.80
N ILE A 274 -18.52 24.09 7.65
CA ILE A 274 -18.66 22.82 6.95
C ILE A 274 -17.33 22.13 6.78
N GLU A 275 -17.36 20.82 6.75
CA GLU A 275 -16.29 19.97 6.25
C GLU A 275 -16.79 19.24 5.00
N VAL A 276 -16.00 19.29 3.92
CA VAL A 276 -16.30 18.58 2.69
C VAL A 276 -15.16 17.63 2.38
N ARG A 277 -15.45 16.35 2.33
CA ARG A 277 -14.51 15.30 1.96
C ARG A 277 -14.95 14.63 0.68
N ASN A 278 -14.00 14.21 -0.13
CA ASN A 278 -14.31 13.24 -1.18
C ASN A 278 -14.64 11.91 -0.51
N ARG A 279 -15.51 11.12 -1.13
CA ARG A 279 -15.69 9.74 -0.74
C ARG A 279 -14.32 9.06 -0.76
N THR A 280 -14.03 8.23 0.24
CA THR A 280 -12.74 7.55 0.25
C THR A 280 -12.75 6.38 -0.72
N LEU A 281 -11.59 6.11 -1.27
CA LEU A 281 -11.31 4.96 -2.11
C LEU A 281 -11.75 3.63 -1.46
N LEU A 282 -11.72 3.57 -0.12
CA LEU A 282 -12.18 2.46 0.70
C LEU A 282 -13.67 2.21 0.53
N ASP A 283 -14.45 3.28 0.58
CA ASP A 283 -15.91 3.20 0.48
C ASP A 283 -16.32 2.64 -0.88
N SER A 284 -15.66 3.08 -1.96
CA SER A 284 -15.92 2.58 -3.33
C SER A 284 -15.54 1.12 -3.53
N ILE A 285 -14.41 0.70 -2.95
CA ILE A 285 -13.96 -0.70 -3.07
C ILE A 285 -14.83 -1.61 -2.23
N PHE A 286 -15.18 -1.20 -1.01
CA PHE A 286 -15.99 -2.03 -0.11
C PHE A 286 -17.44 -2.19 -0.60
N GLU A 287 -18.07 -1.21 -1.21
CA GLU A 287 -19.40 -1.38 -1.81
C GLU A 287 -19.39 -2.33 -3.00
N THR A 288 -18.40 -2.21 -3.88
CA THR A 288 -18.22 -3.17 -5.00
C THR A 288 -17.93 -4.60 -4.48
N THR A 289 -17.59 -4.76 -3.20
CA THR A 289 -17.22 -6.06 -2.60
C THR A 289 -18.28 -6.64 -1.67
N GLN A 290 -19.37 -5.91 -1.36
CA GLN A 290 -20.51 -6.41 -0.58
C GLN A 290 -21.60 -7.06 -1.43
N GLU A 291 -21.52 -6.96 -2.75
CA GLU A 291 -22.27 -7.75 -3.70
C GLU A 291 -21.48 -9.04 -4.09
#